data_0f2b7e2fc2459b1a92f279c3ee940598
#
_entry.id   0f2b7e2fc2459b1a92f279c3ee940598
#
_cell.length_a   1.000
_cell.length_b   1.000
_cell.length_c   1.000
_cell.angle_alpha   90.00
_cell.angle_beta   90.00
_cell.angle_gamma   90.00
#
_symmetry.space_group_name_H-M   'P 1'
#
loop_
_entity.id
_entity.type
_entity.pdbx_description
1 polymer ?
#
loop_
_entity_poly.entity_id
_entity_poly.type
_entity_poly.pdbx_seq_one_letter_code
_entity_poly.pdbx_strand_id
1 'polypeptide(L)'
;MLLFYSLQDNLIPANDLHWAEKQVIGSADWGVGSHFWNWFSGGLNHQTVHHLFPSISHYCYPVVAKIVADTAAEFGLQYNQFGSLGEAYWAMLCYLHRLGKPPGDPQHLNANNMVVTRPNKAAAAAKTK
;
A
#
# COMPACT_ATOMS: atom_id res chain seq x y z
N MET A 1 3.43 10.95 6.55
CA MET A 1 3.17 10.31 5.25
C MET A 1 4.42 10.15 4.39
N LEU A 2 5.25 11.18 4.24
CA LEU A 2 6.60 11.09 3.65
C LEU A 2 7.51 10.05 4.34
N LEU A 3 7.27 9.77 5.61
CA LEU A 3 8.06 8.80 6.41
C LEU A 3 7.85 7.35 5.93
N PHE A 4 6.66 7.00 5.44
CA PHE A 4 6.39 5.69 4.85
C PHE A 4 7.20 5.49 3.56
N TYR A 5 7.32 6.54 2.76
CA TYR A 5 8.03 6.50 1.49
C TYR A 5 9.55 6.35 1.68
N SER A 6 10.14 7.13 2.57
CA SER A 6 11.59 7.13 2.80
C SER A 6 12.12 5.85 3.46
N LEU A 7 11.26 5.16 4.23
CA LEU A 7 11.64 3.93 4.91
C LEU A 7 11.55 2.70 3.99
N GLN A 8 10.71 2.75 2.97
CA GLN A 8 10.52 1.65 2.04
C GLN A 8 11.62 1.53 0.99
N ASP A 9 12.20 2.65 0.56
CA ASP A 9 13.31 2.63 -0.42
C ASP A 9 14.53 1.82 0.06
N ASN A 10 14.71 1.68 1.37
CA ASN A 10 15.82 0.90 1.95
C ASN A 10 15.49 -0.58 2.17
N LEU A 11 14.23 -0.98 2.04
CA LEU A 11 13.76 -2.31 2.41
C LEU A 11 13.32 -3.15 1.20
N ILE A 12 12.95 -2.51 0.10
CA ILE A 12 12.65 -3.23 -1.15
C ILE A 12 13.98 -3.47 -1.88
N PRO A 13 14.30 -4.72 -2.25
CA PRO A 13 15.50 -4.98 -3.05
C PRO A 13 15.46 -4.12 -4.31
N ALA A 14 16.35 -3.14 -4.37
CA ALA A 14 16.26 -2.01 -5.31
C ALA A 14 16.47 -2.40 -6.78
N ASN A 15 16.96 -3.62 -7.05
CA ASN A 15 17.65 -3.89 -8.30
C ASN A 15 16.79 -4.47 -9.41
N ASP A 16 15.58 -5.01 -9.11
CA ASP A 16 14.82 -5.76 -10.11
C ASP A 16 13.37 -5.27 -10.33
N LEU A 17 12.87 -4.33 -9.52
CA LEU A 17 11.50 -3.85 -9.67
C LEU A 17 11.42 -2.53 -10.45
N HIS A 18 10.48 -2.49 -11.39
CA HIS A 18 10.15 -1.26 -12.10
C HIS A 18 9.59 -0.19 -11.14
N TRP A 19 9.78 1.10 -11.47
CA TRP A 19 9.31 2.21 -10.63
C TRP A 19 7.84 2.07 -10.21
N ALA A 20 6.95 1.73 -11.14
CA ALA A 20 5.52 1.60 -10.85
C ALA A 20 5.22 0.46 -9.86
N GLU A 21 5.93 -0.66 -9.96
CA GLU A 21 5.79 -1.78 -9.03
C GLU A 21 6.17 -1.38 -7.61
N LYS A 22 7.26 -0.61 -7.47
CA LYS A 22 7.69 -0.05 -6.17
C LYS A 22 6.62 0.87 -5.57
N GLN A 23 5.95 1.69 -6.39
CA GLN A 23 4.87 2.56 -5.94
C GLN A 23 3.68 1.75 -5.44
N VAL A 24 3.28 0.70 -6.13
CA VAL A 24 2.15 -0.15 -5.74
C VAL A 24 2.45 -0.90 -4.44
N ILE A 25 3.61 -1.56 -4.35
CA ILE A 25 4.00 -2.32 -3.16
C ILE A 25 4.24 -1.41 -1.96
N GLY A 26 4.82 -0.23 -2.22
CA GLY A 26 5.23 0.74 -1.23
C GLY A 26 4.15 1.64 -0.68
N SER A 27 2.97 1.64 -1.27
CA SER A 27 1.85 2.48 -0.86
C SER A 27 0.77 1.67 -0.16
N ALA A 28 -0.10 2.37 0.55
CA ALA A 28 -1.25 1.77 1.21
C ALA A 28 -2.47 2.68 1.09
N ASP A 29 -3.57 2.11 0.62
CA ASP A 29 -4.85 2.78 0.52
C ASP A 29 -5.74 2.40 1.71
N TRP A 30 -6.63 3.30 2.12
CA TRP A 30 -7.55 3.06 3.24
C TRP A 30 -8.91 3.68 2.97
N GLY A 31 -9.97 3.07 3.52
CA GLY A 31 -11.34 3.55 3.35
C GLY A 31 -11.75 3.68 1.88
N VAL A 32 -11.24 2.80 1.03
CA VAL A 32 -11.50 2.80 -0.41
C VAL A 32 -12.99 2.61 -0.68
N GLY A 33 -13.53 3.42 -1.61
CA GLY A 33 -14.96 3.45 -1.93
C GLY A 33 -15.78 4.44 -1.09
N SER A 34 -15.20 5.08 -0.08
CA SER A 34 -15.88 6.13 0.68
C SER A 34 -15.66 7.50 0.05
N HIS A 35 -16.73 8.09 -0.49
CA HIS A 35 -16.70 9.46 -1.01
C HIS A 35 -16.40 10.48 0.08
N PHE A 36 -16.85 10.24 1.32
CA PHE A 36 -16.56 11.10 2.46
C PHE A 36 -15.06 11.17 2.74
N TRP A 37 -14.39 10.02 2.85
CA TRP A 37 -12.96 9.98 3.12
C TRP A 37 -12.14 10.54 1.96
N ASN A 38 -12.56 10.31 0.71
CA ASN A 38 -11.90 10.88 -0.45
C ASN A 38 -11.96 12.41 -0.45
N TRP A 39 -13.13 12.98 -0.15
CA TRP A 39 -13.30 14.42 -0.03
C TRP A 39 -12.55 14.99 1.18
N PHE A 40 -12.72 14.40 2.36
CA PHE A 40 -12.13 14.88 3.61
C PHE A 40 -10.59 14.86 3.58
N SER A 41 -9.99 13.82 3.02
CA SER A 41 -8.54 13.66 2.92
C SER A 41 -7.92 14.33 1.69
N GLY A 42 -8.74 14.91 0.79
CA GLY A 42 -8.26 15.43 -0.49
C GLY A 42 -7.65 14.33 -1.38
N GLY A 43 -8.18 13.11 -1.28
CA GLY A 43 -7.70 11.95 -2.06
C GLY A 43 -6.53 11.19 -1.45
N LEU A 44 -6.00 11.63 -0.30
CA LEU A 44 -4.88 10.96 0.37
C LEU A 44 -5.18 9.54 0.85
N ASN A 45 -6.45 9.16 0.91
CA ASN A 45 -6.87 7.79 1.19
C ASN A 45 -6.62 6.82 0.02
N HIS A 46 -6.32 7.33 -1.18
CA HIS A 46 -5.91 6.59 -2.36
C HIS A 46 -4.43 6.88 -2.68
N GLN A 47 -3.56 6.56 -1.73
CA GLN A 47 -2.14 6.89 -1.79
C GLN A 47 -1.44 6.28 -3.00
N THR A 48 -1.76 5.04 -3.33
CA THR A 48 -1.19 4.33 -4.49
C THR A 48 -1.49 5.05 -5.80
N VAL A 49 -2.74 5.46 -5.98
CA VAL A 49 -3.15 6.22 -7.18
C VAL A 49 -2.47 7.58 -7.22
N HIS A 50 -2.39 8.26 -6.08
CA HIS A 50 -1.70 9.54 -5.98
C HIS A 50 -0.22 9.44 -6.40
N HIS A 51 0.47 8.39 -5.99
CA HIS A 51 1.88 8.18 -6.35
C HIS A 51 2.08 7.81 -7.81
N LEU A 52 1.18 7.01 -8.39
CA LEU A 52 1.25 6.64 -9.81
C LEU A 52 0.84 7.78 -10.73
N PHE A 53 -0.15 8.57 -10.33
CA PHE A 53 -0.79 9.59 -11.18
C PHE A 53 -1.00 10.91 -10.42
N PRO A 54 0.07 11.61 -10.00
CA PRO A 54 -0.05 12.81 -9.17
C PRO A 54 -0.75 13.98 -9.87
N SER A 55 -0.84 13.95 -11.19
CA SER A 55 -1.42 15.04 -11.99
C SER A 55 -2.93 14.93 -12.21
N ILE A 56 -3.56 13.81 -11.85
CA ILE A 56 -5.01 13.67 -12.02
C ILE A 56 -5.76 14.17 -10.79
N SER A 57 -7.01 14.61 -11.03
CA SER A 57 -7.87 15.06 -9.95
C SER A 57 -8.23 13.94 -8.98
N HIS A 58 -8.17 14.21 -7.68
CA HIS A 58 -8.54 13.26 -6.64
C HIS A 58 -9.99 12.75 -6.74
N TYR A 59 -10.86 13.46 -7.43
CA TYR A 59 -12.22 12.99 -7.71
C TYR A 59 -12.24 11.74 -8.60
N CYS A 60 -11.20 11.53 -9.41
CA CYS A 60 -11.06 10.35 -10.27
C CYS A 60 -10.44 9.16 -9.53
N TYR A 61 -9.84 9.37 -8.36
CA TYR A 61 -9.09 8.33 -7.64
C TYR A 61 -9.88 7.06 -7.34
N PRO A 62 -11.17 7.11 -6.91
CA PRO A 62 -11.93 5.89 -6.65
C PRO A 62 -12.08 4.97 -7.86
N VAL A 63 -12.21 5.55 -9.05
CA VAL A 63 -12.33 4.80 -10.32
C VAL A 63 -10.97 4.23 -10.73
N VAL A 64 -9.93 5.05 -10.67
CA VAL A 64 -8.57 4.65 -11.05
C VAL A 64 -8.00 3.63 -10.08
N ALA A 65 -8.29 3.75 -8.78
CA ALA A 65 -7.86 2.79 -7.75
C ALA A 65 -8.32 1.37 -8.05
N LYS A 66 -9.55 1.22 -8.56
CA LYS A 66 -10.06 -0.10 -8.97
C LYS A 66 -9.24 -0.68 -10.13
N ILE A 67 -8.96 0.13 -11.15
CA ILE A 67 -8.16 -0.29 -12.31
C ILE A 67 -6.75 -0.68 -11.86
N VAL A 68 -6.13 0.12 -11.00
CA VAL A 68 -4.80 -0.16 -10.44
C VAL A 68 -4.80 -1.46 -9.65
N ALA A 69 -5.81 -1.70 -8.81
CA ALA A 69 -5.93 -2.91 -8.03
C ALA A 69 -6.10 -4.16 -8.92
N ASP A 70 -6.95 -4.08 -9.94
CA ASP A 70 -7.17 -5.17 -10.89
C ASP A 70 -5.87 -5.47 -11.67
N THR A 71 -5.19 -4.43 -12.17
CA THR A 71 -3.91 -4.56 -12.87
C THR A 71 -2.82 -5.13 -11.94
N ALA A 72 -2.71 -4.64 -10.72
CA ALA A 72 -1.75 -5.18 -9.76
C ALA A 72 -1.98 -6.69 -9.51
N ALA A 73 -3.24 -7.11 -9.45
CA ALA A 73 -3.59 -8.53 -9.31
C ALA A 73 -3.18 -9.36 -10.53
N GLU A 74 -3.33 -8.84 -11.76
CA GLU A 74 -2.88 -9.49 -12.98
C GLU A 74 -1.37 -9.73 -13.01
N PHE A 75 -0.60 -8.76 -12.52
CA PHE A 75 0.87 -8.86 -12.42
C PHE A 75 1.34 -9.57 -11.14
N GLY A 76 0.43 -10.05 -10.29
CA GLY A 76 0.80 -10.71 -9.03
C GLY A 76 1.42 -9.77 -8.00
N LEU A 77 1.26 -8.47 -8.16
CA LEU A 77 1.76 -7.45 -7.25
C LEU A 77 0.86 -7.33 -6.03
N GLN A 78 1.48 -7.10 -4.89
CA GLN A 78 0.76 -6.87 -3.66
C GLN A 78 0.21 -5.45 -3.60
N TYR A 79 -1.12 -5.33 -3.56
CA TYR A 79 -1.82 -4.07 -3.37
C TYR A 79 -2.32 -3.95 -1.94
N ASN A 80 -1.79 -2.98 -1.19
CA ASN A 80 -2.08 -2.81 0.23
C ASN A 80 -3.35 -1.97 0.42
N GLN A 81 -4.38 -2.58 0.96
CA GLN A 81 -5.67 -1.92 1.19
C GLN A 81 -6.19 -2.20 2.60
N PHE A 82 -6.50 -1.14 3.34
CA PHE A 82 -7.08 -1.19 4.67
C PHE A 82 -8.56 -0.80 4.62
N GLY A 83 -9.38 -1.48 5.41
CA GLY A 83 -10.82 -1.20 5.48
C GLY A 83 -11.14 0.15 6.11
N SER A 84 -10.28 0.62 7.02
CA SER A 84 -10.49 1.88 7.75
C SER A 84 -9.19 2.62 8.01
N LEU A 85 -9.30 3.93 8.30
CA LEU A 85 -8.19 4.75 8.76
C LEU A 85 -7.57 4.20 10.05
N GLY A 86 -8.39 3.68 10.97
CA GLY A 86 -7.92 3.10 12.23
C GLY A 86 -7.04 1.86 12.01
N GLU A 87 -7.42 0.97 11.09
CA GLU A 87 -6.59 -0.18 10.70
C GLU A 87 -5.25 0.27 10.09
N ALA A 88 -5.28 1.23 9.18
CA ALA A 88 -4.08 1.76 8.55
C ALA A 88 -3.14 2.40 9.58
N TYR A 89 -3.70 3.17 10.50
CA TYR A 89 -2.94 3.81 11.58
C TYR A 89 -2.31 2.77 12.52
N TRP A 90 -3.08 1.77 12.93
CA TRP A 90 -2.57 0.69 13.77
C TRP A 90 -1.45 -0.10 13.08
N ALA A 91 -1.62 -0.44 11.81
CA ALA A 91 -0.59 -1.10 11.01
C ALA A 91 0.70 -0.26 10.95
N MET A 92 0.56 1.06 10.78
CA MET A 92 1.67 2.00 10.81
C MET A 92 2.40 1.97 12.17
N LEU A 93 1.68 2.01 13.29
CA LEU A 93 2.29 1.95 14.62
C LEU A 93 3.04 0.63 14.85
N CYS A 94 2.44 -0.50 14.45
CA CYS A 94 3.10 -1.80 14.52
C CYS A 94 4.37 -1.83 13.66
N TYR A 95 4.32 -1.25 12.48
CA TYR A 95 5.47 -1.14 11.59
C TYR A 95 6.60 -0.32 12.23
N LEU A 96 6.29 0.87 12.78
CA LEU A 96 7.26 1.73 13.45
C LEU A 96 7.86 1.04 14.69
N HIS A 97 7.04 0.33 15.46
CA HIS A 97 7.52 -0.45 16.61
C HIS A 97 8.53 -1.53 16.19
N ARG A 98 8.24 -2.23 15.10
CA ARG A 98 9.13 -3.27 14.56
C ARG A 98 10.43 -2.69 13.99
N LEU A 99 10.38 -1.52 13.35
CA LEU A 99 11.58 -0.79 12.90
C LEU A 99 12.49 -0.36 14.05
N GLY A 100 11.91 0.00 15.19
CA GLY A 100 12.67 0.39 16.39
C GLY A 100 13.36 -0.76 17.10
N LYS A 101 13.12 -2.02 16.70
CA LYS A 101 13.82 -3.18 17.26
C LYS A 101 15.26 -3.25 16.77
N PRO A 102 16.21 -3.69 17.63
CA PRO A 102 17.59 -3.84 17.21
C PRO A 102 17.75 -4.89 16.10
N PRO A 103 18.73 -4.74 15.19
CA PRO A 103 19.06 -5.75 14.22
C PRO A 103 19.41 -7.07 14.92
N GLY A 104 18.71 -8.17 14.51
CA GLY A 104 18.84 -9.49 15.14
C GLY A 104 17.66 -9.90 16.03
N ASP A 105 16.75 -8.98 16.37
CA ASP A 105 15.47 -9.33 16.98
C ASP A 105 14.58 -10.03 15.93
N PRO A 106 13.93 -11.16 16.26
CA PRO A 106 13.02 -11.85 15.32
C PRO A 106 11.86 -10.98 14.80
N GLN A 107 11.51 -9.93 15.54
CA GLN A 107 10.48 -8.97 15.17
C GLN A 107 11.01 -7.76 14.40
N HIS A 108 12.32 -7.62 14.26
CA HIS A 108 12.90 -6.56 13.44
C HIS A 108 12.49 -6.71 11.99
N LEU A 109 12.14 -5.59 11.34
CA LEU A 109 11.77 -5.60 9.93
C LEU A 109 13.00 -5.85 9.06
N ASN A 110 12.91 -6.86 8.24
CA ASN A 110 13.89 -7.17 7.19
C ASN A 110 13.13 -7.48 5.88
N ALA A 111 13.84 -7.60 4.77
CA ALA A 111 13.25 -7.84 3.46
C ALA A 111 12.34 -9.09 3.40
N ASN A 112 12.55 -10.07 4.28
CA ASN A 112 11.80 -11.33 4.28
C ASN A 112 10.51 -11.27 5.13
N ASN A 113 10.40 -10.35 6.11
CA ASN A 113 9.25 -10.25 7.01
C ASN A 113 8.49 -8.92 6.93
N MET A 114 8.76 -8.14 5.89
CA MET A 114 8.23 -6.79 5.68
C MET A 114 6.76 -6.76 5.28
N VAL A 115 6.25 -7.89 4.82
CA VAL A 115 4.90 -7.99 4.28
C VAL A 115 3.87 -8.04 5.42
N VAL A 116 3.36 -6.89 5.80
CA VAL A 116 2.15 -6.80 6.64
C VAL A 116 0.95 -6.66 5.71
N THR A 117 0.46 -7.79 5.19
CA THR A 117 -0.69 -7.72 4.33
C THR A 117 -1.65 -8.86 4.58
N ARG A 118 -2.91 -8.49 4.70
CA ARG A 118 -3.98 -9.45 4.43
C ARG A 118 -3.95 -9.73 2.93
N PRO A 119 -3.96 -11.00 2.49
CA PRO A 119 -4.07 -11.31 1.08
C PRO A 119 -5.34 -10.63 0.55
N ASN A 120 -5.21 -9.92 -0.56
CA ASN A 120 -6.34 -9.30 -1.22
C ASN A 120 -7.37 -10.39 -1.54
N LYS A 121 -8.56 -10.31 -0.94
CA LYS A 121 -9.66 -11.28 -1.16
C LYS A 121 -10.03 -11.42 -2.63
N ALA A 122 -9.79 -10.39 -3.44
CA ALA A 122 -10.05 -10.40 -4.87
C ALA A 122 -9.09 -11.34 -5.63
N ALA A 123 -7.81 -11.36 -5.27
CA ALA A 123 -6.82 -12.26 -5.90
C ALA A 123 -7.04 -13.75 -5.53
N ALA A 124 -7.61 -14.01 -4.36
CA ALA A 124 -7.97 -15.37 -3.97
C ALA A 124 -9.17 -15.91 -4.76
N ALA A 125 -10.12 -15.06 -5.13
CA ALA A 125 -11.30 -15.44 -5.91
C ALA A 125 -10.99 -15.70 -7.40
N ALA A 126 -9.93 -15.09 -7.93
CA ALA A 126 -9.54 -15.28 -9.34
C ALA A 126 -8.83 -16.63 -9.60
N LYS A 127 -8.31 -17.29 -8.55
CA LYS A 127 -7.64 -18.61 -8.67
C LYS A 127 -8.59 -19.81 -8.59
N THR A 128 -9.90 -19.58 -8.42
CA THR A 128 -10.92 -20.63 -8.27
C THR A 128 -11.89 -20.73 -9.47
N LYS A 129 -11.53 -20.16 -10.60
CA LYS A 129 -12.29 -20.34 -11.86
C LYS A 129 -11.46 -21.05 -12.91
#